data_0177ba7cc8b7d1bd69fae3e83604383c
#
_entry.id   0177ba7cc8b7d1bd69fae3e83604383c
#
_cell.length_a   1.000
_cell.length_b   1.000
_cell.length_c   1.000
_cell.angle_alpha   90.00
_cell.angle_beta   90.00
_cell.angle_gamma   90.00
#
_symmetry.space_group_name_H-M   'P 1'
#
loop_
_entity.id
_entity.type
_entity.pdbx_description
1 polymer ?
#
loop_
_entity_poly.entity_id
_entity_poly.type
_entity_poly.pdbx_seq_one_letter_code
_entity_poly.pdbx_strand_id
1 'polypeptide(L)'
;VSLLTNLLGNTPEEGLIDTVAKFADANGGLLSRAIFGGIFVGLSTALTFKIDASSGGIDTVAYYISIKKSTLVGKYSTLINCCTITVFTLLTVTKMGWSNNDAFKMIGCILFSVLYMLVVMFVVDTINLRNKKVRISVVTSNPDLASVLLANIPHGATLIHGSGAFSKQDKTIIEMVVSS
;
A
#
# COMPACT_ATOMS: atom_id res chain seq x y z
N VAL A 1 -3.46 -29.82 17.72
CA VAL A 1 -3.28 -29.16 19.04
C VAL A 1 -1.80 -28.95 19.31
N SER A 2 -0.93 -29.97 19.14
CA SER A 2 0.53 -29.85 19.41
C SER A 2 1.25 -28.79 18.54
N LEU A 3 0.81 -28.55 17.32
CA LEU A 3 1.42 -27.57 16.41
C LEU A 3 1.10 -26.13 16.85
N LEU A 4 -0.09 -25.92 17.37
CA LEU A 4 -0.54 -24.62 17.86
C LEU A 4 0.11 -24.28 19.22
N THR A 5 0.31 -25.26 20.09
CA THR A 5 1.02 -25.08 21.37
C THR A 5 2.50 -24.80 21.18
N ASN A 6 3.15 -25.45 20.19
CA ASN A 6 4.56 -25.14 19.83
C ASN A 6 4.69 -23.74 19.20
N LEU A 7 3.68 -23.25 18.50
CA LEU A 7 3.68 -21.91 17.89
C LEU A 7 3.42 -20.81 18.95
N LEU A 8 2.58 -21.08 19.93
CA LEU A 8 2.13 -20.10 20.94
C LEU A 8 2.98 -20.11 22.22
N GLY A 9 3.95 -21.00 22.37
CA GLY A 9 4.89 -20.99 23.49
C GLY A 9 4.33 -21.49 24.82
N ASN A 10 3.27 -22.32 24.81
CA ASN A 10 2.71 -22.92 26.04
C ASN A 10 3.50 -24.15 26.55
N THR A 11 4.71 -24.39 26.03
CA THR A 11 5.61 -25.43 26.48
C THR A 11 6.82 -24.82 27.20
N PRO A 12 7.48 -25.54 28.13
CA PRO A 12 8.71 -25.07 28.78
C PRO A 12 9.87 -24.86 27.78
N GLU A 13 9.75 -25.39 26.57
CA GLU A 13 10.64 -25.05 25.44
C GLU A 13 10.11 -23.79 24.76
N GLU A 14 10.99 -22.83 24.55
CA GLU A 14 10.68 -21.54 23.91
C GLU A 14 9.95 -21.76 22.58
N GLY A 15 8.73 -21.27 22.46
CA GLY A 15 7.98 -21.34 21.21
C GLY A 15 8.65 -20.55 20.09
N LEU A 16 8.31 -20.85 18.84
CA LEU A 16 8.85 -20.14 17.67
C LEU A 16 8.69 -18.62 17.80
N ILE A 17 7.56 -18.18 18.37
CA ILE A 17 7.27 -16.75 18.59
C ILE A 17 8.26 -16.13 19.56
N ASP A 18 8.58 -16.80 20.65
CA ASP A 18 9.53 -16.31 21.66
C ASP A 18 10.96 -16.26 21.10
N THR A 19 11.34 -17.25 20.30
CA THR A 19 12.63 -17.27 19.61
C THR A 19 12.77 -16.12 18.62
N VAL A 20 11.72 -15.86 17.81
CA VAL A 20 11.70 -14.73 16.88
C VAL A 20 11.71 -13.40 17.62
N ALA A 21 10.98 -13.27 18.72
CA ALA A 21 10.98 -12.06 19.54
C ALA A 21 12.35 -11.79 20.14
N LYS A 22 13.01 -12.79 20.71
CA LYS A 22 14.40 -12.68 21.25
C LYS A 22 15.40 -12.33 20.16
N PHE A 23 15.30 -12.96 18.98
CA PHE A 23 16.16 -12.61 17.84
C PHE A 23 15.96 -11.16 17.42
N ALA A 24 14.71 -10.69 17.36
CA ALA A 24 14.39 -9.31 17.01
C ALA A 24 14.95 -8.32 18.05
N ASP A 25 14.84 -8.63 19.35
CA ASP A 25 15.37 -7.79 20.42
C ASP A 25 16.90 -7.76 20.43
N ALA A 26 17.55 -8.88 20.20
CA ALA A 26 19.02 -8.97 20.16
C ALA A 26 19.63 -8.23 18.95
N ASN A 27 18.89 -8.16 17.83
CA ASN A 27 19.37 -7.59 16.56
C ASN A 27 18.74 -6.24 16.18
N GLY A 28 18.40 -5.42 17.15
CA GLY A 28 17.90 -4.07 16.91
C GLY A 28 16.44 -3.84 17.31
N GLY A 29 15.86 -4.74 18.07
CA GLY A 29 14.63 -4.55 18.84
C GLY A 29 13.46 -3.97 18.03
N LEU A 30 13.11 -2.73 18.34
CA LEU A 30 11.97 -2.03 17.74
C LEU A 30 12.08 -1.86 16.22
N LEU A 31 13.29 -1.70 15.68
CA LEU A 31 13.52 -1.58 14.24
C LEU A 31 13.15 -2.87 13.51
N SER A 32 13.67 -4.00 13.99
CA SER A 32 13.38 -5.31 13.40
C SER A 32 11.88 -5.61 13.44
N ARG A 33 11.23 -5.35 14.57
CA ARG A 33 9.78 -5.54 14.73
C ARG A 33 8.98 -4.66 13.76
N ALA A 34 9.36 -3.40 13.58
CA ALA A 34 8.69 -2.48 12.67
C ALA A 34 8.81 -2.96 11.21
N ILE A 35 10.00 -3.40 10.77
CA ILE A 35 10.22 -3.84 9.40
C ILE A 35 9.53 -5.18 9.14
N PHE A 36 9.82 -6.21 9.92
CA PHE A 36 9.24 -7.54 9.69
C PHE A 36 7.72 -7.54 9.91
N GLY A 37 7.23 -6.89 10.96
CA GLY A 37 5.80 -6.73 11.19
C GLY A 37 5.12 -6.01 10.04
N GLY A 38 5.72 -4.93 9.52
CA GLY A 38 5.22 -4.19 8.38
C GLY A 38 5.17 -5.02 7.10
N ILE A 39 6.17 -5.85 6.83
CA ILE A 39 6.19 -6.76 5.67
C ILE A 39 5.06 -7.79 5.77
N PHE A 40 4.94 -8.48 6.90
CA PHE A 40 3.92 -9.54 7.05
C PHE A 40 2.50 -8.99 7.01
N VAL A 41 2.24 -7.88 7.70
CA VAL A 41 0.92 -7.23 7.67
C VAL A 41 0.63 -6.66 6.28
N GLY A 42 1.62 -6.02 5.65
CA GLY A 42 1.48 -5.52 4.28
C GLY A 42 1.19 -6.62 3.27
N LEU A 43 1.86 -7.78 3.36
CA LEU A 43 1.57 -8.97 2.54
C LEU A 43 0.16 -9.48 2.76
N SER A 44 -0.25 -9.66 4.02
CA SER A 44 -1.60 -10.13 4.36
C SER A 44 -2.67 -9.20 3.78
N THR A 45 -2.54 -7.90 3.99
CA THR A 45 -3.47 -6.88 3.48
C THR A 45 -3.49 -6.85 1.96
N ALA A 46 -2.32 -6.89 1.31
CA ALA A 46 -2.22 -6.88 -0.14
C ALA A 46 -2.86 -8.11 -0.79
N LEU A 47 -2.65 -9.29 -0.23
CA LEU A 47 -3.27 -10.54 -0.70
C LEU A 47 -4.80 -10.49 -0.53
N THR A 48 -5.28 -9.98 0.60
CA THR A 48 -6.71 -9.80 0.85
C THR A 48 -7.36 -8.90 -0.20
N PHE A 49 -6.74 -7.77 -0.53
CA PHE A 49 -7.25 -6.87 -1.57
C PHE A 49 -7.16 -7.46 -2.98
N LYS A 50 -6.16 -8.31 -3.25
CA LYS A 50 -5.99 -8.96 -4.55
C LYS A 50 -7.14 -9.92 -4.88
N ILE A 51 -7.74 -10.54 -3.88
CA ILE A 51 -8.90 -11.44 -4.03
C ILE A 51 -10.25 -10.73 -3.84
N ASP A 52 -10.26 -9.38 -3.85
CA ASP A 52 -11.43 -8.54 -3.61
C ASP A 52 -12.13 -8.83 -2.27
N ALA A 53 -11.38 -9.34 -1.29
CA ALA A 53 -11.84 -9.52 0.08
C ALA A 53 -11.44 -8.32 0.94
N SER A 54 -11.96 -8.29 2.15
CA SER A 54 -11.63 -7.28 3.15
C SER A 54 -11.24 -7.95 4.45
N SER A 55 -10.15 -7.49 5.07
CA SER A 55 -9.77 -7.89 6.42
C SER A 55 -10.64 -7.26 7.52
N GLY A 56 -11.55 -6.37 7.12
CA GLY A 56 -12.35 -5.57 8.05
C GLY A 56 -11.61 -4.31 8.53
N GLY A 57 -12.32 -3.42 9.20
CA GLY A 57 -11.75 -2.21 9.77
C GLY A 57 -11.53 -1.06 8.77
N ILE A 58 -10.63 -0.18 9.13
CA ILE A 58 -10.35 1.09 8.42
C ILE A 58 -9.75 0.86 7.02
N ASP A 59 -9.03 -0.22 6.82
CA ASP A 59 -8.41 -0.57 5.53
C ASP A 59 -9.45 -0.80 4.43
N THR A 60 -10.66 -1.27 4.78
CA THR A 60 -11.79 -1.38 3.85
C THR A 60 -12.21 -0.02 3.29
N VAL A 61 -12.22 1.01 4.14
CA VAL A 61 -12.56 2.37 3.74
C VAL A 61 -11.48 2.93 2.80
N ALA A 62 -10.21 2.70 3.12
CA ALA A 62 -9.08 3.10 2.28
C ALA A 62 -9.13 2.41 0.91
N TYR A 63 -9.46 1.11 0.88
CA TYR A 63 -9.63 0.35 -0.35
C TYR A 63 -10.78 0.87 -1.21
N TYR A 64 -11.95 1.11 -0.62
CA TYR A 64 -13.10 1.69 -1.33
C TYR A 64 -12.79 3.05 -1.95
N ILE A 65 -12.14 3.95 -1.21
CA ILE A 65 -11.73 5.27 -1.71
C ILE A 65 -10.71 5.13 -2.85
N SER A 66 -9.77 4.19 -2.73
CA SER A 66 -8.77 3.90 -3.76
C SER A 66 -9.40 3.47 -5.08
N ILE A 67 -10.39 2.57 -5.05
CA ILE A 67 -11.14 2.15 -6.24
C ILE A 67 -11.85 3.34 -6.86
N LYS A 68 -12.59 4.12 -6.07
CA LYS A 68 -13.38 5.26 -6.55
C LYS A 68 -12.50 6.36 -7.18
N LYS A 69 -11.29 6.57 -6.65
CA LYS A 69 -10.36 7.60 -7.14
C LYS A 69 -9.27 7.06 -8.08
N SER A 70 -9.26 5.75 -8.37
CA SER A 70 -8.25 5.08 -9.21
C SER A 70 -6.82 5.39 -8.76
N THR A 71 -6.56 5.33 -7.44
CA THR A 71 -5.27 5.63 -6.81
C THR A 71 -4.78 4.44 -6.00
N LEU A 72 -3.53 4.52 -5.49
CA LEU A 72 -2.95 3.49 -4.64
C LEU A 72 -3.66 3.43 -3.28
N VAL A 73 -3.91 2.20 -2.80
CA VAL A 73 -4.58 1.93 -1.52
C VAL A 73 -3.75 2.41 -0.35
N GLY A 74 -2.43 2.16 -0.39
CA GLY A 74 -1.50 2.47 0.70
C GLY A 74 -1.52 3.94 1.09
N LYS A 75 -1.70 4.86 0.14
CA LYS A 75 -1.77 6.30 0.42
C LYS A 75 -2.90 6.64 1.40
N TYR A 76 -4.10 6.09 1.21
CA TYR A 76 -5.25 6.38 2.07
C TYR A 76 -5.17 5.62 3.40
N SER A 77 -4.72 4.37 3.38
CA SER A 77 -4.48 3.60 4.61
C SER A 77 -3.47 4.31 5.50
N THR A 78 -2.34 4.78 4.94
CA THR A 78 -1.33 5.53 5.70
C THR A 78 -1.88 6.83 6.28
N LEU A 79 -2.69 7.59 5.53
CA LEU A 79 -3.29 8.83 6.02
C LEU A 79 -4.20 8.57 7.24
N ILE A 80 -5.06 7.56 7.14
CA ILE A 80 -5.98 7.20 8.22
C ILE A 80 -5.21 6.70 9.45
N ASN A 81 -4.21 5.86 9.25
CA ASN A 81 -3.37 5.34 10.32
C ASN A 81 -2.57 6.47 11.02
N CYS A 82 -2.09 7.46 10.26
CA CYS A 82 -1.43 8.64 10.81
C CYS A 82 -2.36 9.42 11.75
N CYS A 83 -3.62 9.63 11.36
CA CYS A 83 -4.62 10.25 12.23
C CYS A 83 -4.84 9.42 13.51
N THR A 84 -4.93 8.10 13.40
CA THR A 84 -5.13 7.20 14.54
C THR A 84 -3.96 7.28 15.52
N ILE A 85 -2.72 7.26 15.04
CA ILE A 85 -1.53 7.41 15.89
C ILE A 85 -1.51 8.77 16.58
N THR A 86 -1.84 9.83 15.87
CA THR A 86 -1.89 11.18 16.45
C THR A 86 -2.90 11.25 17.61
N VAL A 87 -4.10 10.72 17.40
CA VAL A 87 -5.14 10.66 18.45
C VAL A 87 -4.67 9.81 19.62
N PHE A 88 -4.12 8.64 19.37
CA PHE A 88 -3.61 7.74 20.40
C PHE A 88 -2.49 8.39 21.22
N THR A 89 -1.54 9.07 20.57
CA THR A 89 -0.45 9.78 21.23
C THR A 89 -0.99 10.90 22.13
N LEU A 90 -1.95 11.69 21.63
CA LEU A 90 -2.58 12.76 22.39
C LEU A 90 -3.27 12.25 23.65
N LEU A 91 -4.04 11.16 23.53
CA LEU A 91 -4.71 10.52 24.66
C LEU A 91 -3.71 9.94 25.68
N THR A 92 -2.58 9.42 25.23
CA THR A 92 -1.57 8.87 26.11
C THR A 92 -0.88 9.97 26.91
N VAL A 93 -0.53 11.08 26.26
CA VAL A 93 0.06 12.26 26.93
C VAL A 93 -0.86 12.83 28.01
N THR A 94 -2.16 12.93 27.71
CA THR A 94 -3.13 13.48 28.67
C THR A 94 -3.36 12.58 29.89
N LYS A 95 -3.19 11.24 29.72
CA LYS A 95 -3.42 10.27 30.80
C LYS A 95 -2.19 10.01 31.67
N MET A 96 -0.98 9.96 31.11
CA MET A 96 0.25 9.56 31.81
C MET A 96 1.01 10.70 32.45
N GLY A 97 0.70 11.95 32.10
CA GLY A 97 1.51 13.08 32.51
C GLY A 97 2.85 13.14 31.73
N TRP A 98 3.47 14.31 31.67
CA TRP A 98 4.71 14.52 30.92
C TRP A 98 5.92 14.33 31.83
N SER A 99 6.61 13.16 31.70
CA SER A 99 7.94 12.95 32.27
C SER A 99 8.99 12.91 31.16
N ASN A 100 10.17 13.52 31.39
CA ASN A 100 11.22 13.60 30.37
C ASN A 100 11.68 12.22 29.86
N ASN A 101 11.75 11.21 30.73
CA ASN A 101 12.13 9.85 30.33
C ASN A 101 11.07 9.15 29.47
N ASP A 102 9.81 9.49 29.69
CA ASP A 102 8.70 8.93 28.92
C ASP A 102 8.56 9.61 27.56
N ALA A 103 8.94 10.89 27.45
CA ALA A 103 8.97 11.62 26.20
C ALA A 103 9.91 10.96 25.17
N PHE A 104 11.12 10.55 25.55
CA PHE A 104 12.04 9.85 24.64
C PHE A 104 11.51 8.49 24.18
N LYS A 105 10.87 7.73 25.07
CA LYS A 105 10.22 6.45 24.70
C LYS A 105 9.07 6.68 23.75
N MET A 106 8.25 7.70 23.98
CA MET A 106 7.14 8.06 23.09
C MET A 106 7.62 8.48 21.70
N ILE A 107 8.65 9.29 21.60
CA ILE A 107 9.26 9.69 20.32
C ILE A 107 9.72 8.45 19.56
N GLY A 108 10.41 7.54 20.26
CA GLY A 108 10.81 6.25 19.67
C GLY A 108 9.62 5.44 19.15
N CYS A 109 8.56 5.28 19.94
CA CYS A 109 7.37 4.57 19.52
C CYS A 109 6.70 5.21 18.30
N ILE A 110 6.59 6.54 18.25
CA ILE A 110 6.02 7.27 17.12
C ILE A 110 6.87 7.03 15.86
N LEU A 111 8.20 7.20 15.98
CA LEU A 111 9.14 7.02 14.86
C LEU A 111 9.05 5.62 14.26
N PHE A 112 9.07 4.58 15.11
CA PHE A 112 8.96 3.20 14.64
C PHE A 112 7.56 2.84 14.13
N SER A 113 6.51 3.47 14.64
CA SER A 113 5.16 3.32 14.10
C SER A 113 5.04 3.93 12.71
N VAL A 114 5.64 5.09 12.48
CA VAL A 114 5.70 5.71 11.15
C VAL A 114 6.50 4.84 10.19
N LEU A 115 7.65 4.31 10.62
CA LEU A 115 8.45 3.39 9.81
C LEU A 115 7.65 2.12 9.45
N TYR A 116 6.98 1.52 10.41
CA TYR A 116 6.10 0.37 10.18
C TYR A 116 5.04 0.67 9.11
N MET A 117 4.36 1.84 9.22
CA MET A 117 3.36 2.24 8.21
C MET A 117 3.96 2.43 6.82
N LEU A 118 5.14 3.02 6.70
CA LEU A 118 5.81 3.19 5.42
C LEU A 118 6.13 1.84 4.78
N VAL A 119 6.57 0.86 5.58
CA VAL A 119 6.82 -0.50 5.09
C VAL A 119 5.52 -1.16 4.62
N VAL A 120 4.45 -1.10 5.42
CA VAL A 120 3.13 -1.63 5.03
C VAL A 120 2.64 -0.99 3.74
N MET A 121 2.68 0.34 3.64
CA MET A 121 2.30 1.09 2.44
C MET A 121 3.08 0.62 1.22
N PHE A 122 4.40 0.53 1.33
CA PHE A 122 5.26 0.11 0.24
C PHE A 122 4.92 -1.30 -0.26
N VAL A 123 4.73 -2.25 0.66
CA VAL A 123 4.38 -3.64 0.31
C VAL A 123 2.99 -3.71 -0.33
N VAL A 124 1.99 -3.05 0.24
CA VAL A 124 0.62 -3.04 -0.30
C VAL A 124 0.59 -2.41 -1.69
N ASP A 125 1.25 -1.28 -1.89
CA ASP A 125 1.24 -0.56 -3.16
C ASP A 125 2.03 -1.30 -4.25
N THR A 126 3.11 -2.02 -3.87
CA THR A 126 3.88 -2.83 -4.82
C THR A 126 3.10 -4.03 -5.34
N ILE A 127 2.33 -4.67 -4.47
CA ILE A 127 1.57 -5.88 -4.84
C ILE A 127 0.24 -5.50 -5.50
N ASN A 128 -0.41 -4.42 -5.04
CA ASN A 128 -1.77 -4.05 -5.44
C ASN A 128 -1.79 -2.91 -6.46
N LEU A 129 -1.10 -3.09 -7.59
CA LEU A 129 -1.09 -2.16 -8.72
C LEU A 129 -2.38 -2.17 -9.54
N ARG A 130 -3.27 -3.13 -9.30
CA ARG A 130 -4.50 -3.39 -10.07
C ARG A 130 -5.42 -2.17 -10.23
N ASN A 131 -5.42 -1.26 -9.27
CA ASN A 131 -6.31 -0.08 -9.32
C ASN A 131 -5.72 1.09 -10.13
N LYS A 132 -4.51 0.95 -10.67
CA LYS A 132 -3.92 1.95 -11.54
C LYS A 132 -4.50 1.86 -12.95
N LYS A 133 -5.09 2.96 -13.38
CA LYS A 133 -5.44 3.14 -14.79
C LYS A 133 -4.27 3.83 -15.49
N VAL A 134 -3.84 3.25 -16.60
CA VAL A 134 -2.76 3.79 -17.43
C VAL A 134 -3.38 4.44 -18.65
N ARG A 135 -3.04 5.71 -18.89
CA ARG A 135 -3.40 6.40 -20.13
C ARG A 135 -2.30 6.12 -21.15
N ILE A 136 -2.68 5.50 -22.24
CA ILE A 136 -1.81 5.26 -23.38
C ILE A 136 -2.17 6.27 -24.45
N SER A 137 -1.16 7.00 -24.95
CA SER A 137 -1.29 7.95 -26.06
C SER A 137 -0.41 7.49 -27.20
N VAL A 138 -1.03 7.15 -28.33
CA VAL A 138 -0.35 6.70 -29.54
C VAL A 138 -0.51 7.78 -30.61
N VAL A 139 0.61 8.34 -31.07
CA VAL A 139 0.64 9.33 -32.14
C VAL A 139 0.99 8.62 -33.45
N THR A 140 0.07 8.67 -34.42
CA THR A 140 0.25 8.00 -35.71
C THR A 140 -0.14 8.88 -36.90
N SER A 141 0.47 8.62 -38.02
CA SER A 141 0.05 9.20 -39.33
C SER A 141 -0.82 8.21 -40.12
N ASN A 142 -1.03 6.98 -39.62
CA ASN A 142 -1.86 5.99 -40.25
C ASN A 142 -3.27 6.04 -39.72
N PRO A 143 -4.30 6.38 -40.54
CA PRO A 143 -5.68 6.48 -40.11
C PRO A 143 -6.28 5.12 -39.72
N ASP A 144 -5.79 4.00 -40.27
CA ASP A 144 -6.35 2.67 -40.04
C ASP A 144 -5.89 2.04 -38.70
N LEU A 145 -4.87 2.60 -38.08
CA LEU A 145 -4.33 2.04 -36.82
C LEU A 145 -5.40 2.05 -35.70
N ALA A 146 -6.28 3.03 -35.69
CA ALA A 146 -7.35 3.12 -34.70
C ALA A 146 -8.33 1.94 -34.79
N SER A 147 -8.70 1.55 -36.01
CA SER A 147 -9.60 0.41 -36.25
C SER A 147 -8.96 -0.91 -35.84
N VAL A 148 -7.69 -1.09 -36.11
CA VAL A 148 -6.92 -2.28 -35.73
C VAL A 148 -6.76 -2.37 -34.21
N LEU A 149 -6.48 -1.27 -33.55
CA LEU A 149 -6.40 -1.22 -32.08
C LEU A 149 -7.73 -1.54 -31.40
N LEU A 150 -8.82 -0.94 -31.89
CA LEU A 150 -10.17 -1.19 -31.34
C LEU A 150 -10.67 -2.63 -31.59
N ALA A 151 -10.23 -3.26 -32.67
CA ALA A 151 -10.56 -4.67 -32.93
C ALA A 151 -9.85 -5.65 -31.96
N ASN A 152 -8.69 -5.26 -31.44
CA ASN A 152 -7.87 -6.13 -30.59
C ASN A 152 -7.97 -5.80 -29.08
N ILE A 153 -8.47 -4.62 -28.72
CA ILE A 153 -8.51 -4.14 -27.33
C ILE A 153 -9.98 -3.81 -26.97
N PRO A 154 -10.56 -4.46 -25.94
CA PRO A 154 -11.97 -4.24 -25.56
C PRO A 154 -12.16 -2.93 -24.77
N HIS A 155 -11.47 -1.86 -25.15
CA HIS A 155 -11.56 -0.55 -24.49
C HIS A 155 -11.85 0.54 -25.51
N GLY A 156 -12.61 1.57 -25.09
CA GLY A 156 -12.86 2.74 -25.91
C GLY A 156 -11.59 3.56 -26.14
N ALA A 157 -11.47 4.16 -27.30
CA ALA A 157 -10.40 5.09 -27.64
C ALA A 157 -10.97 6.45 -28.06
N THR A 158 -10.25 7.52 -27.75
CA THR A 158 -10.55 8.87 -28.19
C THR A 158 -9.55 9.26 -29.29
N LEU A 159 -10.06 9.68 -30.44
CA LEU A 159 -9.26 10.17 -31.55
C LEU A 159 -9.18 11.68 -31.50
N ILE A 160 -7.96 12.22 -31.53
CA ILE A 160 -7.67 13.66 -31.59
C ILE A 160 -6.87 13.90 -32.86
N HIS A 161 -7.43 14.66 -33.79
CA HIS A 161 -6.74 15.05 -35.02
C HIS A 161 -5.92 16.32 -34.80
N GLY A 162 -4.70 16.31 -35.29
CA GLY A 162 -3.80 17.43 -35.14
C GLY A 162 -2.74 17.42 -36.24
N SER A 163 -2.02 18.52 -36.43
CA SER A 163 -0.89 18.61 -37.35
C SER A 163 0.43 18.71 -36.58
N GLY A 164 1.48 18.06 -37.06
CA GLY A 164 2.80 18.17 -36.50
C GLY A 164 3.33 19.60 -36.63
N ALA A 165 3.73 20.24 -35.54
CA ALA A 165 4.17 21.64 -35.55
C ALA A 165 5.37 21.90 -36.49
N PHE A 166 6.29 20.95 -36.58
CA PHE A 166 7.46 21.06 -37.43
C PHE A 166 7.24 20.48 -38.85
N SER A 167 6.68 19.26 -38.94
CA SER A 167 6.50 18.55 -40.21
C SER A 167 5.31 19.01 -41.04
N LYS A 168 4.38 19.77 -40.43
CA LYS A 168 3.08 20.18 -41.02
C LYS A 168 2.22 19.03 -41.54
N GLN A 169 2.57 17.79 -41.18
CA GLN A 169 1.81 16.59 -41.55
C GLN A 169 0.67 16.35 -40.60
N ASP A 170 -0.45 15.85 -41.12
CA ASP A 170 -1.59 15.45 -40.32
C ASP A 170 -1.24 14.21 -39.51
N LYS A 171 -1.57 14.25 -38.23
CA LYS A 171 -1.37 13.15 -37.28
C LYS A 171 -2.62 12.92 -36.45
N THR A 172 -2.87 11.67 -36.14
CA THR A 172 -3.95 11.28 -35.23
C THR A 172 -3.34 10.80 -33.92
N ILE A 173 -3.81 11.35 -32.82
CA ILE A 173 -3.48 10.91 -31.46
C ILE A 173 -4.61 10.02 -30.99
N ILE A 174 -4.29 8.78 -30.68
CA ILE A 174 -5.23 7.79 -30.14
C ILE A 174 -4.99 7.71 -28.64
N GLU A 175 -5.96 8.15 -27.85
CA GLU A 175 -5.89 8.07 -26.39
C GLU A 175 -6.82 6.99 -25.89
N MET A 176 -6.29 6.09 -25.09
CA MET A 176 -7.06 5.05 -24.42
C MET A 176 -6.65 4.89 -22.97
N VAL A 177 -7.58 4.52 -22.12
CA VAL A 177 -7.34 4.25 -20.70
C VAL A 177 -7.50 2.76 -20.49
N VAL A 178 -6.40 2.13 -20.11
CA VAL A 178 -6.31 0.69 -19.85
C VAL A 178 -6.12 0.46 -18.35
N SER A 179 -6.83 -0.51 -17.80
CA SER A 179 -6.56 -1.01 -16.45
C SER A 179 -5.42 -2.02 -16.50
N SER A 180 -4.47 -1.88 -15.61
CA SER A 180 -3.37 -2.83 -15.42
C SER A 180 -3.90 -4.17 -14.91
#